data_fdb538e8ce2a14c85d8f5a952d14f371
#
_entry.id   fdb538e8ce2a14c85d8f5a952d14f371
#
_cell.length_a   1.000
_cell.length_b   1.000
_cell.length_c   1.000
_cell.angle_alpha   90.00
_cell.angle_beta   90.00
_cell.angle_gamma   90.00
#
_symmetry.space_group_name_H-M   'P 1'
#
loop_
_entity.id
_entity.type
_entity.pdbx_description
1 polymer ?
#
loop_
_entity_poly.entity_id
_entity_poly.type
_entity_poly.pdbx_seq_one_letter_code
_entity_poly.pdbx_strand_id
1 'polypeptide(L)'
;MMTVLIRRVRDSFKRKHFVGRLVRFGADRSGNVAMLFGFAVIPLLIAMGGAVDYGRWQHAREQTIAAMDAAVLRGGRSLQTNSQDTAAAIVAAENFYEENIKTRLTLLSDTVTFNTADDGTAMTTSGQAWIGTTFLRLANINKLPLLDGAGADYSKATLAVGGNGGENLEVVMMLDVTGSMCSPCSKLEDLKEAAKDLVNIVVWDDQSEFTAKVALVPFSEDIRLPLSALDAARGTGLPQSQTVNYWRDGELRSRTYWRSDCVVERTGDEKYTDAAPGPGTYVMAHYTRDSTGSGSDKKGVCKIPSSGELVPMSDDKVSLTDTIDGLSAGGGTAGHLGIAWSFYTLSPDWSSLWPGDSQPQPYGTENVRKIAILMTDGEFNRQYDANGIKTGSTGAGSAANGSSTTQARALCESMKAQGITVYSVGFELSGETSQSYQTLYQCATDPSHFYNAEDGEQLKQAFRDIALKLSSLYLSQ
;
A
#
# COMPACT_ATOMS: atom_id res chain seq x y z
N MET A 1 -99.49 17.61 -16.38
CA MET A 1 -99.88 17.55 -14.94
C MET A 1 -99.39 16.25 -14.24
N MET A 2 -98.81 15.33 -14.95
CA MET A 2 -98.35 13.99 -14.43
C MET A 2 -96.90 13.96 -13.93
N THR A 3 -96.02 14.87 -14.38
CA THR A 3 -94.59 14.87 -14.06
C THR A 3 -94.26 15.52 -12.70
N VAL A 4 -95.11 16.36 -12.17
CA VAL A 4 -94.90 17.05 -10.85
C VAL A 4 -95.29 16.14 -9.70
N LEU A 5 -96.20 15.19 -9.88
CA LEU A 5 -96.67 14.28 -8.83
C LEU A 5 -95.63 13.21 -8.51
N ILE A 6 -94.88 12.71 -9.51
CA ILE A 6 -93.83 11.69 -9.30
C ILE A 6 -92.62 12.21 -8.61
N ARG A 7 -92.25 13.48 -8.76
CA ARG A 7 -91.14 14.12 -8.05
C ARG A 7 -91.40 14.29 -6.56
N ARG A 8 -92.63 14.67 -6.16
CA ARG A 8 -93.00 14.83 -4.74
C ARG A 8 -93.06 13.50 -3.98
N VAL A 9 -93.50 12.43 -4.64
CA VAL A 9 -93.49 11.11 -3.96
C VAL A 9 -92.09 10.55 -3.78
N ARG A 10 -91.21 10.81 -4.75
CA ARG A 10 -89.80 10.32 -4.67
C ARG A 10 -88.96 11.06 -3.63
N ASP A 11 -89.20 12.36 -3.44
CA ASP A 11 -88.52 13.16 -2.40
C ASP A 11 -89.06 12.86 -0.97
N SER A 12 -90.31 12.53 -0.84
CA SER A 12 -90.89 12.12 0.45
C SER A 12 -90.42 10.74 0.86
N PHE A 13 -90.19 9.82 -0.10
CA PHE A 13 -89.63 8.49 0.20
C PHE A 13 -88.12 8.54 0.62
N LYS A 14 -87.32 9.39 -0.03
CA LYS A 14 -85.93 9.62 0.34
C LYS A 14 -85.81 10.30 1.71
N ARG A 15 -86.64 11.27 2.04
CA ARG A 15 -86.62 11.91 3.33
C ARG A 15 -87.01 10.97 4.48
N LYS A 16 -87.99 10.09 4.28
CA LYS A 16 -88.39 9.09 5.31
C LYS A 16 -87.31 8.07 5.58
N HIS A 17 -86.54 7.63 4.54
CA HIS A 17 -85.42 6.70 4.72
C HIS A 17 -84.23 7.35 5.39
N PHE A 18 -83.97 8.63 5.13
CA PHE A 18 -82.90 9.38 5.75
C PHE A 18 -83.20 9.71 7.22
N VAL A 19 -84.41 10.19 7.52
CA VAL A 19 -84.86 10.45 8.88
C VAL A 19 -84.96 9.15 9.67
N GLY A 20 -85.41 8.05 9.09
CA GLY A 20 -85.47 6.75 9.76
C GLY A 20 -84.07 6.17 10.08
N ARG A 21 -83.07 6.48 9.27
CA ARG A 21 -81.64 6.11 9.55
C ARG A 21 -81.07 6.99 10.67
N LEU A 22 -81.37 8.27 10.69
CA LEU A 22 -80.91 9.18 11.75
C LEU A 22 -81.59 8.87 13.10
N VAL A 23 -82.90 8.51 13.11
CA VAL A 23 -83.57 8.13 14.36
C VAL A 23 -83.07 6.77 14.88
N ARG A 24 -82.73 5.81 13.99
CA ARG A 24 -82.09 4.57 14.38
C ARG A 24 -80.66 4.82 14.92
N PHE A 25 -79.92 5.76 14.37
CA PHE A 25 -78.59 6.12 14.87
C PHE A 25 -78.66 6.78 16.29
N GLY A 26 -79.74 7.54 16.59
CA GLY A 26 -79.94 8.13 17.91
C GLY A 26 -80.52 7.15 18.96
N ALA A 27 -81.07 5.99 18.54
CA ALA A 27 -81.58 4.95 19.40
C ALA A 27 -80.64 3.74 19.58
N ASP A 28 -79.53 3.74 18.85
CA ASP A 28 -78.55 2.66 18.88
C ASP A 28 -77.63 2.84 20.13
N ARG A 29 -77.84 1.99 21.09
CA ARG A 29 -77.03 1.94 22.33
C ARG A 29 -75.71 1.18 22.16
N SER A 30 -75.36 0.68 20.97
CA SER A 30 -74.08 0.04 20.64
C SER A 30 -72.96 1.02 20.42
N GLY A 31 -73.15 2.32 20.65
CA GLY A 31 -72.14 3.37 20.62
C GLY A 31 -70.93 3.12 21.50
N ASN A 32 -71.02 2.17 22.44
CA ASN A 32 -69.93 1.76 23.27
C ASN A 32 -68.73 1.20 22.47
N VAL A 33 -68.98 0.46 21.39
CA VAL A 33 -67.94 -0.06 20.49
C VAL A 33 -67.30 1.05 19.67
N ALA A 34 -68.07 2.00 19.19
CA ALA A 34 -67.55 3.17 18.45
C ALA A 34 -66.71 4.08 19.35
N MET A 35 -67.12 4.23 20.63
CA MET A 35 -66.36 5.00 21.62
C MET A 35 -65.07 4.31 22.03
N LEU A 36 -65.09 2.99 22.31
CA LEU A 36 -63.92 2.16 22.55
C LEU A 36 -62.96 2.16 21.40
N PHE A 37 -63.48 2.01 20.16
CA PHE A 37 -62.69 2.09 18.94
C PHE A 37 -62.06 3.48 18.75
N GLY A 38 -62.80 4.56 19.00
CA GLY A 38 -62.26 5.92 18.95
C GLY A 38 -61.12 6.16 19.94
N PHE A 39 -61.22 5.64 21.18
CA PHE A 39 -60.12 5.68 22.15
C PHE A 39 -58.96 4.76 21.82
N ALA A 40 -59.21 3.60 21.20
CA ALA A 40 -58.18 2.66 20.83
C ALA A 40 -57.41 3.05 19.56
N VAL A 41 -58.04 3.77 18.62
CA VAL A 41 -57.41 4.19 17.35
C VAL A 41 -56.23 5.13 17.57
N ILE A 42 -56.32 6.05 18.50
CA ILE A 42 -55.24 7.02 18.74
C ILE A 42 -53.93 6.31 19.23
N PRO A 43 -53.97 5.49 20.30
CA PRO A 43 -52.80 4.73 20.71
C PRO A 43 -52.27 3.79 19.63
N LEU A 44 -53.17 3.19 18.87
CA LEU A 44 -52.79 2.26 17.78
C LEU A 44 -52.10 2.98 16.61
N LEU A 45 -52.57 4.19 16.25
CA LEU A 45 -51.92 5.05 15.26
C LEU A 45 -50.54 5.55 15.77
N ILE A 46 -50.44 5.88 17.04
CA ILE A 46 -49.17 6.27 17.66
C ILE A 46 -48.20 5.08 17.64
N ALA A 47 -48.66 3.86 17.97
CA ALA A 47 -47.83 2.68 17.98
C ALA A 47 -47.33 2.27 16.55
N MET A 48 -48.24 2.25 15.57
CA MET A 48 -47.88 1.96 14.18
C MET A 48 -46.99 3.07 13.60
N GLY A 49 -47.34 4.33 13.83
CA GLY A 49 -46.58 5.46 13.37
C GLY A 49 -45.21 5.57 14.07
N GLY A 50 -45.17 5.20 15.36
CA GLY A 50 -43.92 5.09 16.11
C GLY A 50 -42.94 4.05 15.53
N ALA A 51 -43.45 2.92 15.06
CA ALA A 51 -42.66 1.93 14.38
C ALA A 51 -42.05 2.48 13.05
N VAL A 52 -42.82 3.29 12.32
CA VAL A 52 -42.31 3.95 11.10
C VAL A 52 -41.24 5.00 11.45
N ASP A 53 -41.48 5.84 12.44
CA ASP A 53 -40.49 6.85 12.90
C ASP A 53 -39.23 6.19 13.43
N TYR A 54 -39.34 5.07 14.16
CA TYR A 54 -38.21 4.26 14.63
C TYR A 54 -37.40 3.66 13.48
N GLY A 55 -38.07 3.07 12.48
CA GLY A 55 -37.38 2.54 11.29
C GLY A 55 -36.63 3.63 10.51
N ARG A 56 -37.22 4.84 10.37
CA ARG A 56 -36.57 5.99 9.75
C ARG A 56 -35.36 6.45 10.57
N TRP A 57 -35.51 6.51 11.90
CA TRP A 57 -34.44 6.86 12.82
C TRP A 57 -33.28 5.87 12.74
N GLN A 58 -33.55 4.56 12.80
CA GLN A 58 -32.53 3.53 12.72
C GLN A 58 -31.76 3.61 11.39
N HIS A 59 -32.48 3.72 10.26
CA HIS A 59 -31.85 3.83 8.95
C HIS A 59 -30.98 5.10 8.82
N ALA A 60 -31.47 6.25 9.28
CA ALA A 60 -30.69 7.49 9.26
C ALA A 60 -29.47 7.43 10.18
N ARG A 61 -29.59 6.75 11.33
CA ARG A 61 -28.49 6.56 12.29
C ARG A 61 -27.40 5.68 11.69
N GLU A 62 -27.76 4.54 11.11
CA GLU A 62 -26.81 3.64 10.44
C GLU A 62 -26.08 4.34 9.29
N GLN A 63 -26.78 5.10 8.45
CA GLN A 63 -26.17 5.87 7.37
C GLN A 63 -25.22 6.95 7.90
N THR A 64 -25.58 7.62 9.00
CA THR A 64 -24.74 8.67 9.59
C THR A 64 -23.47 8.08 10.17
N ILE A 65 -23.56 6.98 10.94
CA ILE A 65 -22.39 6.31 11.52
C ILE A 65 -21.48 5.77 10.40
N ALA A 66 -22.04 5.08 9.41
CA ALA A 66 -21.25 4.57 8.29
C ALA A 66 -20.53 5.70 7.52
N ALA A 67 -21.17 6.85 7.33
CA ALA A 67 -20.54 8.00 6.69
C ALA A 67 -19.42 8.61 7.57
N MET A 68 -19.60 8.62 8.89
CA MET A 68 -18.57 9.07 9.84
C MET A 68 -17.37 8.13 9.83
N ASP A 69 -17.58 6.81 9.93
CA ASP A 69 -16.52 5.82 9.89
C ASP A 69 -15.69 5.93 8.60
N ALA A 70 -16.35 6.04 7.46
CA ALA A 70 -15.70 6.21 6.18
C ALA A 70 -14.95 7.54 6.07
N ALA A 71 -15.49 8.62 6.61
CA ALA A 71 -14.85 9.93 6.62
C ALA A 71 -13.60 9.97 7.53
N VAL A 72 -13.68 9.35 8.72
CA VAL A 72 -12.55 9.23 9.64
C VAL A 72 -11.42 8.42 9.00
N LEU A 73 -11.74 7.30 8.36
CA LEU A 73 -10.75 6.53 7.58
C LEU A 73 -10.15 7.35 6.44
N ARG A 74 -10.95 8.17 5.75
CA ARG A 74 -10.44 9.06 4.69
C ARG A 74 -9.49 10.13 5.22
N GLY A 75 -9.83 10.75 6.35
CA GLY A 75 -8.99 11.72 7.04
C GLY A 75 -7.70 11.09 7.56
N GLY A 76 -7.79 9.93 8.21
CA GLY A 76 -6.63 9.17 8.66
C GLY A 76 -5.70 8.80 7.51
N ARG A 77 -6.25 8.40 6.35
CA ARG A 77 -5.46 8.15 5.14
C ARG A 77 -4.76 9.40 4.62
N SER A 78 -5.40 10.57 4.75
CA SER A 78 -4.77 11.84 4.41
C SER A 78 -3.61 12.18 5.35
N LEU A 79 -3.71 11.88 6.64
CA LEU A 79 -2.61 12.01 7.60
C LEU A 79 -1.41 11.15 7.19
N GLN A 80 -1.63 9.91 6.77
CA GLN A 80 -0.58 9.00 6.32
C GLN A 80 0.15 9.48 5.06
N THR A 81 -0.59 10.04 4.09
CA THR A 81 -0.05 10.37 2.77
C THR A 81 0.49 11.80 2.65
N ASN A 82 0.13 12.70 3.57
CA ASN A 82 0.48 14.12 3.52
C ASN A 82 1.35 14.55 4.71
N SER A 83 2.29 13.72 5.12
CA SER A 83 3.25 14.06 6.19
C SER A 83 2.58 14.64 7.43
N GLN A 84 1.47 14.03 7.86
CA GLN A 84 0.67 14.43 9.02
C GLN A 84 0.08 15.86 8.95
N ASP A 85 -0.22 16.36 7.75
CA ASP A 85 -0.97 17.62 7.58
C ASP A 85 -2.40 17.47 8.13
N THR A 86 -2.57 17.89 9.39
CA THR A 86 -3.82 17.78 10.13
C THR A 86 -4.94 18.61 9.50
N ALA A 87 -4.63 19.76 8.92
CA ALA A 87 -5.62 20.61 8.27
C ALA A 87 -6.14 19.97 6.98
N ALA A 88 -5.26 19.45 6.14
CA ALA A 88 -5.66 18.72 4.94
C ALA A 88 -6.47 17.45 5.26
N ALA A 89 -6.14 16.77 6.35
CA ALA A 89 -6.84 15.56 6.79
C ALA A 89 -8.28 15.87 7.26
N ILE A 90 -8.48 16.94 8.04
CA ILE A 90 -9.80 17.38 8.47
C ILE A 90 -10.67 17.73 7.26
N VAL A 91 -10.15 18.53 6.32
CA VAL A 91 -10.86 18.90 5.09
C VAL A 91 -11.20 17.65 4.25
N ALA A 92 -10.31 16.69 4.17
CA ALA A 92 -10.56 15.44 3.45
C ALA A 92 -11.68 14.60 4.10
N ALA A 93 -11.74 14.55 5.42
CA ALA A 93 -12.80 13.89 6.18
C ALA A 93 -14.15 14.61 6.00
N GLU A 94 -14.18 15.91 6.15
CA GLU A 94 -15.40 16.73 5.99
C GLU A 94 -15.99 16.57 4.59
N ASN A 95 -15.21 16.76 3.55
CA ASN A 95 -15.66 16.59 2.17
C ASN A 95 -16.20 15.18 1.90
N PHE A 96 -15.55 14.16 2.45
CA PHE A 96 -15.98 12.78 2.28
C PHE A 96 -17.30 12.50 3.03
N TYR A 97 -17.46 13.03 4.23
CA TYR A 97 -18.70 12.94 4.98
C TYR A 97 -19.86 13.60 4.23
N GLU A 98 -19.69 14.84 3.79
CA GLU A 98 -20.70 15.58 3.04
C GLU A 98 -21.14 14.84 1.77
N GLU A 99 -20.22 14.21 1.05
CA GLU A 99 -20.54 13.42 -0.14
C GLU A 99 -21.40 12.19 0.21
N ASN A 100 -21.04 11.48 1.28
CA ASN A 100 -21.73 10.24 1.66
C ASN A 100 -23.11 10.46 2.31
N ILE A 101 -23.39 11.65 2.84
CA ILE A 101 -24.71 11.97 3.42
C ILE A 101 -25.70 12.55 2.40
N LYS A 102 -25.34 12.80 1.14
CA LYS A 102 -26.23 13.39 0.12
C LYS A 102 -27.52 12.62 -0.10
N THR A 103 -27.48 11.29 0.05
CA THR A 103 -28.64 10.40 -0.15
C THR A 103 -29.36 10.07 1.16
N ARG A 104 -28.89 10.58 2.31
CA ARG A 104 -29.47 10.34 3.62
C ARG A 104 -30.80 11.09 3.77
N LEU A 105 -31.69 10.57 4.62
CA LEU A 105 -32.91 11.30 5.04
C LEU A 105 -32.54 12.65 5.62
N THR A 106 -33.32 13.68 5.25
CA THR A 106 -33.13 15.06 5.77
C THR A 106 -33.24 15.09 7.29
N LEU A 107 -32.24 15.60 7.94
CA LEU A 107 -32.17 15.78 9.40
C LEU A 107 -32.70 17.16 9.81
N LEU A 108 -33.08 17.29 11.09
CA LEU A 108 -33.39 18.58 11.73
C LEU A 108 -32.12 19.38 12.03
N SER A 109 -31.08 18.68 12.44
CA SER A 109 -29.74 19.25 12.67
C SER A 109 -28.68 18.18 12.46
N ASP A 110 -27.53 18.60 11.96
CA ASP A 110 -26.32 17.83 11.81
C ASP A 110 -25.15 18.77 12.09
N THR A 111 -24.41 18.47 13.14
CA THR A 111 -23.25 19.26 13.60
C THR A 111 -22.07 18.34 13.85
N VAL A 112 -21.90 17.32 12.97
CA VAL A 112 -20.74 16.42 13.00
C VAL A 112 -19.49 17.22 12.64
N THR A 113 -18.44 17.05 13.43
CA THR A 113 -17.13 17.67 13.25
C THR A 113 -16.04 16.62 13.29
N PHE A 114 -14.96 16.88 12.60
CA PHE A 114 -13.78 16.02 12.54
C PHE A 114 -12.60 16.73 13.19
N ASN A 115 -11.82 16.01 13.99
CA ASN A 115 -10.66 16.54 14.69
C ASN A 115 -9.52 15.52 14.63
N THR A 116 -8.31 16.02 14.82
CA THR A 116 -7.16 15.16 15.06
C THR A 116 -6.93 15.03 16.55
N ALA A 117 -6.51 13.85 16.98
CA ALA A 117 -6.16 13.53 18.36
C ALA A 117 -4.78 12.84 18.41
N ASP A 118 -4.28 12.60 19.61
CA ASP A 118 -3.03 11.88 19.85
C ASP A 118 -1.85 12.49 19.04
N ASP A 119 -1.66 13.81 19.17
CA ASP A 119 -0.63 14.60 18.46
C ASP A 119 -0.65 14.46 16.93
N GLY A 120 -1.84 14.27 16.35
CA GLY A 120 -2.01 14.14 14.90
C GLY A 120 -1.91 12.70 14.37
N THR A 121 -1.81 11.71 15.25
CA THR A 121 -1.77 10.30 14.86
C THR A 121 -3.16 9.62 14.80
N ALA A 122 -4.21 10.32 15.22
CA ALA A 122 -5.57 9.82 15.13
C ALA A 122 -6.52 10.86 14.53
N MET A 123 -7.55 10.39 13.85
CA MET A 123 -8.70 11.16 13.40
C MET A 123 -9.92 10.75 14.19
N THR A 124 -10.65 11.71 14.77
CA THR A 124 -11.84 11.48 15.56
C THR A 124 -13.03 12.27 15.06
N THR A 125 -14.24 11.84 15.42
CA THR A 125 -15.47 12.60 15.17
C THR A 125 -16.23 12.86 16.45
N SER A 126 -16.85 14.03 16.50
CA SER A 126 -17.79 14.41 17.54
C SER A 126 -18.96 15.20 16.95
N GLY A 127 -19.99 15.44 17.73
CA GLY A 127 -21.11 16.26 17.28
C GLY A 127 -22.48 15.72 17.66
N GLN A 128 -23.53 16.37 17.13
CA GLN A 128 -24.93 16.02 17.37
C GLN A 128 -25.67 15.92 16.05
N ALA A 129 -26.58 14.96 15.96
CA ALA A 129 -27.48 14.84 14.83
C ALA A 129 -28.87 14.41 15.29
N TRP A 130 -29.93 15.04 14.75
CA TRP A 130 -31.30 14.79 15.13
C TRP A 130 -32.21 14.64 13.93
N ILE A 131 -33.10 13.63 13.97
CA ILE A 131 -34.14 13.45 12.97
C ILE A 131 -35.51 13.85 13.53
N GLY A 132 -36.31 14.54 12.71
CA GLY A 132 -37.70 14.88 13.07
C GLY A 132 -38.62 13.67 12.96
N THR A 133 -39.52 13.54 13.93
CA THR A 133 -40.55 12.51 13.93
C THR A 133 -41.79 12.99 13.17
N THR A 134 -42.50 12.07 12.53
CA THR A 134 -43.74 12.34 11.81
C THR A 134 -44.97 11.99 12.66
N PHE A 135 -44.96 10.84 13.27
CA PHE A 135 -46.07 10.29 14.04
C PHE A 135 -45.90 10.42 15.54
N LEU A 136 -44.68 10.21 16.06
CA LEU A 136 -44.38 10.33 17.48
C LEU A 136 -44.59 11.76 18.01
N ARG A 137 -44.59 12.76 17.14
CA ARG A 137 -44.96 14.14 17.54
C ARG A 137 -46.40 14.25 18.06
N LEU A 138 -47.30 13.32 17.73
CA LEU A 138 -48.64 13.23 18.31
C LEU A 138 -48.60 12.89 19.81
N ALA A 139 -47.52 12.22 20.22
CA ALA A 139 -47.19 11.93 21.61
C ALA A 139 -46.21 12.96 22.22
N ASN A 140 -46.06 14.14 21.57
CA ASN A 140 -45.15 15.21 21.98
C ASN A 140 -43.64 14.88 21.91
N ILE A 141 -43.26 13.82 21.14
CA ILE A 141 -41.89 13.47 20.84
C ILE A 141 -41.55 14.00 19.43
N ASN A 142 -40.96 15.20 19.37
CA ASN A 142 -40.78 15.92 18.11
C ASN A 142 -39.52 15.55 17.33
N LYS A 143 -38.50 14.96 18.00
CA LYS A 143 -37.21 14.58 17.40
C LYS A 143 -36.63 13.38 18.14
N LEU A 144 -35.80 12.62 17.44
CA LEU A 144 -34.98 11.51 17.96
C LEU A 144 -33.51 11.79 17.72
N PRO A 145 -32.62 11.52 18.70
CA PRO A 145 -31.18 11.70 18.52
C PRO A 145 -30.61 10.59 17.66
N LEU A 146 -29.89 10.93 16.61
CA LEU A 146 -28.99 9.99 15.91
C LEU A 146 -27.66 9.91 16.65
N LEU A 147 -27.16 11.07 17.08
CA LEU A 147 -25.98 11.30 17.89
C LEU A 147 -26.38 12.26 18.99
N ASP A 148 -26.11 11.93 20.24
CA ASP A 148 -26.56 12.69 21.41
C ASP A 148 -25.62 13.81 21.84
N GLY A 149 -24.37 13.82 21.31
CA GLY A 149 -23.39 14.87 21.61
C GLY A 149 -22.79 14.79 23.00
N ALA A 150 -22.88 13.66 23.68
CA ALA A 150 -22.45 13.50 25.05
C ALA A 150 -20.91 13.49 25.26
N GLY A 151 -20.14 14.10 24.35
CA GLY A 151 -18.68 14.23 24.46
C GLY A 151 -17.89 12.95 24.15
N ALA A 152 -18.54 11.94 23.62
CA ALA A 152 -17.87 10.72 23.15
C ALA A 152 -17.45 10.90 21.69
N ASP A 153 -16.26 10.44 21.37
CA ASP A 153 -15.87 10.21 19.99
C ASP A 153 -16.70 9.06 19.43
N TYR A 154 -17.52 9.34 18.42
CA TYR A 154 -18.39 8.32 17.82
C TYR A 154 -17.66 7.39 16.87
N SER A 155 -16.54 7.83 16.34
CA SER A 155 -15.68 7.07 15.46
C SER A 155 -14.26 7.61 15.57
N LYS A 156 -13.30 6.72 15.65
CA LYS A 156 -11.88 7.03 15.73
C LYS A 156 -11.12 6.14 14.76
N ALA A 157 -10.30 6.71 13.89
CA ALA A 157 -9.28 5.99 13.15
C ALA A 157 -7.92 6.40 13.68
N THR A 158 -7.16 5.44 14.14
CA THR A 158 -5.79 5.64 14.59
C THR A 158 -4.85 5.21 13.48
N LEU A 159 -3.82 5.99 13.22
CA LEU A 159 -2.70 5.54 12.40
C LEU A 159 -2.16 4.28 13.08
N ALA A 160 -2.08 3.18 12.35
CA ALA A 160 -1.50 1.98 12.90
C ALA A 160 -0.01 2.24 13.16
N VAL A 161 0.38 2.20 14.39
CA VAL A 161 1.76 1.97 14.79
C VAL A 161 1.93 0.45 14.70
N GLY A 162 2.64 0.00 13.68
CA GLY A 162 2.73 -1.43 13.37
C GLY A 162 2.07 -1.79 12.01
N GLY A 163 2.70 -2.70 11.27
CA GLY A 163 2.09 -3.27 10.06
C GLY A 163 0.83 -4.05 10.40
N ASN A 164 -0.18 -3.92 9.60
CA ASN A 164 -1.42 -4.71 9.51
C ASN A 164 -1.89 -5.44 10.79
N GLY A 165 -1.99 -4.73 11.90
CA GLY A 165 -2.49 -5.30 13.17
C GLY A 165 -1.44 -5.46 14.28
N GLY A 166 -0.34 -4.70 14.24
CA GLY A 166 0.70 -4.71 15.27
C GLY A 166 1.87 -5.64 14.92
N GLU A 167 2.48 -5.44 13.76
CA GLU A 167 3.64 -6.20 13.30
C GLU A 167 4.82 -5.28 13.03
N ASN A 168 6.04 -5.77 13.27
CA ASN A 168 7.27 -5.15 12.81
C ASN A 168 7.43 -5.34 11.30
N LEU A 169 7.92 -4.32 10.60
CA LEU A 169 8.14 -4.38 9.15
C LEU A 169 9.63 -4.35 8.82
N GLU A 170 10.08 -5.30 8.04
CA GLU A 170 11.37 -5.31 7.38
C GLU A 170 11.15 -5.25 5.87
N VAL A 171 11.37 -4.08 5.29
CA VAL A 171 11.08 -3.80 3.88
C VAL A 171 12.38 -3.55 3.14
N VAL A 172 12.56 -4.18 1.98
CA VAL A 172 13.63 -3.85 1.06
C VAL A 172 13.06 -3.29 -0.23
N MET A 173 13.63 -2.19 -0.70
CA MET A 173 13.34 -1.62 -2.02
C MET A 173 14.50 -1.87 -2.97
N MET A 174 14.28 -2.69 -3.99
CA MET A 174 15.13 -2.80 -5.16
C MET A 174 14.87 -1.62 -6.09
N LEU A 175 15.86 -0.77 -6.31
CA LEU A 175 15.74 0.46 -7.07
C LEU A 175 16.58 0.39 -8.34
N ASP A 176 15.93 0.43 -9.48
CA ASP A 176 16.62 0.45 -10.77
C ASP A 176 17.31 1.81 -11.00
N VAL A 177 18.64 1.79 -11.06
CA VAL A 177 19.46 2.96 -11.40
C VAL A 177 20.26 2.72 -12.67
N THR A 178 19.73 1.94 -13.59
CA THR A 178 20.36 1.65 -14.89
C THR A 178 20.24 2.84 -15.86
N GLY A 179 20.95 2.77 -16.96
CA GLY A 179 20.96 3.87 -17.94
C GLY A 179 19.60 4.15 -18.58
N SER A 180 18.69 3.18 -18.64
CA SER A 180 17.31 3.34 -19.14
C SER A 180 16.49 4.29 -18.29
N MET A 181 16.71 4.32 -16.96
CA MET A 181 16.06 5.23 -16.04
C MET A 181 16.39 6.73 -16.29
N CYS A 182 17.40 7.02 -17.10
CA CYS A 182 17.71 8.38 -17.58
C CYS A 182 17.51 8.52 -19.09
N SER A 183 16.51 7.83 -19.65
CA SER A 183 16.13 7.91 -21.06
C SER A 183 14.58 7.91 -21.22
N PRO A 184 13.90 9.02 -20.88
CA PRO A 184 14.37 10.28 -20.30
C PRO A 184 14.69 10.20 -18.80
N CYS A 185 15.45 11.17 -18.27
CA CYS A 185 15.81 11.21 -16.83
C CYS A 185 14.63 11.48 -15.90
N SER A 186 13.47 11.87 -16.39
CA SER A 186 12.23 11.98 -15.60
C SER A 186 11.85 10.67 -14.93
N LYS A 187 12.14 9.51 -15.53
CA LYS A 187 11.90 8.20 -14.94
C LYS A 187 12.58 8.02 -13.58
N LEU A 188 13.85 8.46 -13.49
CA LEU A 188 14.58 8.38 -12.23
C LEU A 188 13.98 9.33 -11.17
N GLU A 189 13.55 10.53 -11.58
CA GLU A 189 12.91 11.47 -10.66
C GLU A 189 11.55 10.93 -10.18
N ASP A 190 10.74 10.33 -11.06
CA ASP A 190 9.49 9.65 -10.67
C ASP A 190 9.73 8.50 -9.69
N LEU A 191 10.79 7.70 -9.89
CA LEU A 191 11.20 6.66 -8.97
C LEU A 191 11.60 7.23 -7.60
N LYS A 192 12.38 8.31 -7.57
CA LYS A 192 12.79 8.97 -6.33
C LYS A 192 11.58 9.46 -5.54
N GLU A 193 10.63 10.13 -6.20
CA GLU A 193 9.40 10.58 -5.55
C GLU A 193 8.59 9.40 -5.00
N ALA A 194 8.38 8.35 -5.80
CA ALA A 194 7.66 7.16 -5.38
C ALA A 194 8.32 6.45 -4.18
N ALA A 195 9.64 6.30 -4.22
CA ALA A 195 10.40 5.66 -3.14
C ALA A 195 10.37 6.48 -1.84
N LYS A 196 10.48 7.83 -1.92
CA LYS A 196 10.34 8.72 -0.76
C LYS A 196 8.93 8.67 -0.17
N ASP A 197 7.90 8.65 -1.00
CA ASP A 197 6.51 8.50 -0.53
C ASP A 197 6.35 7.20 0.27
N LEU A 198 6.90 6.08 -0.22
CA LEU A 198 6.84 4.81 0.49
C LEU A 198 7.60 4.88 1.84
N VAL A 199 8.81 5.43 1.87
CA VAL A 199 9.58 5.61 3.11
C VAL A 199 8.79 6.44 4.12
N ASN A 200 8.19 7.55 3.68
CA ASN A 200 7.42 8.43 4.55
C ASN A 200 6.18 7.77 5.15
N ILE A 201 5.55 6.85 4.43
CA ILE A 201 4.35 6.14 4.88
C ILE A 201 4.72 4.93 5.77
N VAL A 202 5.77 4.18 5.41
CA VAL A 202 6.11 2.90 6.04
C VAL A 202 6.99 3.09 7.28
N VAL A 203 7.96 4.01 7.25
CA VAL A 203 8.83 4.28 8.41
C VAL A 203 8.09 5.22 9.37
N TRP A 204 7.67 4.68 10.50
CA TRP A 204 6.92 5.45 11.50
C TRP A 204 7.82 6.37 12.32
N ASP A 205 7.28 7.48 12.79
CA ASP A 205 8.04 8.39 13.66
C ASP A 205 8.14 7.85 15.09
N ASP A 206 7.13 7.10 15.55
CA ASP A 206 7.18 6.35 16.81
C ASP A 206 7.52 4.88 16.55
N GLN A 207 8.69 4.45 16.97
CA GLN A 207 9.23 3.08 16.84
C GLN A 207 9.24 2.33 18.19
N SER A 208 8.51 2.83 19.20
CA SER A 208 8.60 2.32 20.58
C SER A 208 7.88 0.98 20.78
N GLU A 209 6.78 0.73 20.10
CA GLU A 209 5.98 -0.49 20.22
C GLU A 209 6.26 -1.47 19.10
N PHE A 210 6.27 -0.98 17.87
CA PHE A 210 6.61 -1.73 16.67
C PHE A 210 7.65 -0.98 15.85
N THR A 211 8.48 -1.71 15.12
CA THR A 211 9.52 -1.13 14.26
C THR A 211 9.19 -1.30 12.80
N ALA A 212 9.49 -0.29 11.99
CA ALA A 212 9.46 -0.36 10.55
C ALA A 212 10.80 0.10 9.99
N LYS A 213 11.51 -0.81 9.34
CA LYS A 213 12.83 -0.55 8.76
C LYS A 213 12.79 -0.76 7.25
N VAL A 214 13.46 0.12 6.54
CA VAL A 214 13.59 0.07 5.08
C VAL A 214 15.05 -0.05 4.69
N ALA A 215 15.35 -0.95 3.77
CA ALA A 215 16.63 -1.06 3.11
C ALA A 215 16.52 -0.61 1.65
N LEU A 216 17.60 0.00 1.12
CA LEU A 216 17.66 0.42 -0.27
C LEU A 216 18.71 -0.43 -0.99
N VAL A 217 18.27 -1.07 -2.08
CA VAL A 217 19.13 -1.88 -2.95
C VAL A 217 19.12 -1.27 -4.37
N PRO A 218 19.87 -0.17 -4.57
CA PRO A 218 20.09 0.33 -5.92
C PRO A 218 20.90 -0.68 -6.71
N PHE A 219 20.53 -0.93 -7.96
CA PHE A 219 21.23 -1.88 -8.82
C PHE A 219 21.45 -1.36 -10.24
N SER A 220 22.51 -1.85 -10.86
CA SER A 220 22.81 -1.59 -12.27
C SER A 220 23.47 -2.83 -12.90
N GLU A 221 24.68 -2.72 -13.51
CA GLU A 221 25.48 -3.89 -13.93
C GLU A 221 26.13 -4.61 -12.74
N ASP A 222 26.26 -3.97 -11.62
CA ASP A 222 26.86 -4.49 -10.38
C ASP A 222 26.15 -3.89 -9.16
N ILE A 223 26.49 -4.40 -8.00
CA ILE A 223 26.03 -3.88 -6.71
C ILE A 223 27.21 -3.28 -5.96
N ARG A 224 27.03 -2.09 -5.46
CA ARG A 224 27.97 -1.42 -4.56
C ARG A 224 27.55 -1.66 -3.13
N LEU A 225 28.40 -2.30 -2.36
CA LEU A 225 28.20 -2.51 -0.93
C LEU A 225 28.94 -1.45 -0.12
N PRO A 226 28.50 -1.18 1.11
CA PRO A 226 29.33 -0.50 2.11
C PRO A 226 30.69 -1.19 2.21
N LEU A 227 31.78 -0.43 2.28
CA LEU A 227 33.13 -1.00 2.34
C LEU A 227 33.31 -1.94 3.54
N SER A 228 32.61 -1.71 4.64
CA SER A 228 32.60 -2.59 5.82
C SER A 228 32.04 -3.99 5.55
N ALA A 229 31.11 -4.13 4.61
CA ALA A 229 30.46 -5.39 4.26
C ALA A 229 31.18 -6.14 3.12
N LEU A 230 31.98 -5.42 2.33
CA LEU A 230 32.49 -5.89 1.05
C LEU A 230 33.33 -7.17 1.16
N ASP A 231 34.33 -7.19 2.08
CA ASP A 231 35.22 -8.33 2.22
C ASP A 231 34.52 -9.53 2.90
N ALA A 232 33.55 -9.29 3.76
CA ALA A 232 32.71 -10.35 4.33
C ALA A 232 31.82 -11.02 3.27
N ALA A 233 31.31 -10.24 2.32
CA ALA A 233 30.43 -10.75 1.25
C ALA A 233 31.19 -11.55 0.17
N ARG A 234 32.37 -11.07 -0.26
CA ARG A 234 33.11 -11.64 -1.43
C ARG A 234 34.38 -12.39 -1.07
N GLY A 235 34.75 -12.41 0.22
CA GLY A 235 36.04 -12.94 0.68
C GLY A 235 37.22 -12.02 0.39
N THR A 236 38.34 -12.34 1.00
CA THR A 236 39.61 -11.61 0.90
C THR A 236 40.63 -12.35 0.01
N GLY A 237 41.78 -11.69 -0.28
CA GLY A 237 42.84 -12.33 -1.08
C GLY A 237 42.56 -12.51 -2.55
N LEU A 238 41.50 -11.89 -3.08
CA LEU A 238 41.13 -11.97 -4.49
C LEU A 238 42.18 -11.27 -5.39
N PRO A 239 42.47 -11.81 -6.59
CA PRO A 239 43.44 -11.21 -7.48
C PRO A 239 43.04 -9.80 -7.91
N GLN A 240 44.04 -8.92 -8.06
CA GLN A 240 43.83 -7.51 -8.47
C GLN A 240 43.30 -7.43 -9.91
N SER A 241 43.70 -8.35 -10.74
CA SER A 241 43.28 -8.43 -12.15
C SER A 241 43.23 -9.87 -12.64
N GLN A 242 42.46 -10.07 -13.68
CA GLN A 242 42.37 -11.32 -14.44
C GLN A 242 42.64 -11.06 -15.91
N THR A 243 43.43 -11.92 -16.56
CA THR A 243 43.69 -11.83 -17.99
C THR A 243 43.02 -13.00 -18.70
N VAL A 244 42.12 -12.69 -19.62
CA VAL A 244 41.37 -13.66 -20.41
C VAL A 244 41.91 -13.66 -21.84
N ASN A 245 42.25 -14.84 -22.33
CA ASN A 245 42.67 -15.07 -23.74
C ASN A 245 41.41 -15.38 -24.57
N TYR A 246 41.33 -14.81 -25.77
CA TYR A 246 40.23 -15.03 -26.68
C TYR A 246 40.71 -14.98 -28.15
N TRP A 247 40.02 -15.70 -29.02
CA TRP A 247 40.28 -15.68 -30.43
C TRP A 247 39.46 -14.60 -31.13
N ARG A 248 40.11 -13.80 -31.96
CA ARG A 248 39.47 -12.82 -32.81
C ARG A 248 40.21 -12.70 -34.15
N ASP A 249 39.45 -12.80 -35.23
CA ASP A 249 40.00 -12.73 -36.60
C ASP A 249 41.16 -13.73 -36.87
N GLY A 250 41.11 -14.94 -36.26
CA GLY A 250 42.14 -15.98 -36.35
C GLY A 250 43.38 -15.74 -35.48
N GLU A 251 43.42 -14.70 -34.67
CA GLU A 251 44.51 -14.39 -33.76
C GLU A 251 44.14 -14.61 -32.32
N LEU A 252 45.06 -15.14 -31.52
CA LEU A 252 44.95 -15.23 -30.06
C LEU A 252 45.29 -13.86 -29.46
N ARG A 253 44.33 -13.28 -28.80
CA ARG A 253 44.46 -11.99 -28.11
C ARG A 253 44.23 -12.18 -26.62
N SER A 254 44.74 -11.26 -25.83
CA SER A 254 44.53 -11.21 -24.38
C SER A 254 43.87 -9.90 -23.96
N ARG A 255 43.11 -9.98 -22.87
CA ARG A 255 42.48 -8.78 -22.28
C ARG A 255 42.50 -8.89 -20.79
N THR A 256 42.95 -7.83 -20.13
CA THR A 256 42.95 -7.71 -18.66
C THR A 256 41.73 -6.99 -18.15
N TYR A 257 41.14 -7.54 -17.13
CA TYR A 257 40.03 -7.01 -16.36
C TYR A 257 40.50 -6.75 -14.94
N TRP A 258 40.11 -5.63 -14.37
CA TRP A 258 40.53 -5.17 -13.05
C TRP A 258 39.41 -5.32 -12.05
N ARG A 259 39.75 -5.82 -10.84
CA ARG A 259 38.79 -5.95 -9.74
C ARG A 259 38.28 -4.58 -9.32
N SER A 260 36.95 -4.41 -9.26
CA SER A 260 36.30 -3.24 -8.72
C SER A 260 35.94 -3.43 -7.24
N ASP A 261 35.43 -2.36 -6.61
CA ASP A 261 34.86 -2.41 -5.26
C ASP A 261 33.36 -2.77 -5.29
N CYS A 262 32.90 -3.43 -6.35
CA CYS A 262 31.53 -3.91 -6.51
C CYS A 262 31.52 -5.45 -6.62
N VAL A 263 30.33 -6.00 -6.44
CA VAL A 263 30.07 -7.44 -6.49
C VAL A 263 29.04 -7.76 -7.58
N VAL A 264 29.05 -9.03 -7.98
CA VAL A 264 28.09 -9.58 -8.93
C VAL A 264 27.48 -10.86 -8.36
N GLU A 265 27.06 -11.80 -9.20
CA GLU A 265 26.34 -13.01 -8.80
C GLU A 265 27.18 -14.01 -8.01
N ARG A 266 26.53 -14.94 -7.34
CA ARG A 266 27.13 -16.14 -6.76
C ARG A 266 27.19 -17.24 -7.81
N THR A 267 28.06 -18.22 -7.58
CA THR A 267 28.15 -19.45 -8.38
C THR A 267 28.09 -20.68 -7.46
N GLY A 268 27.96 -21.84 -8.04
CA GLY A 268 27.89 -23.10 -7.30
C GLY A 268 26.46 -23.49 -6.93
N ASP A 269 26.32 -24.37 -5.94
CA ASP A 269 25.03 -24.95 -5.58
C ASP A 269 24.13 -23.94 -4.86
N GLU A 270 24.73 -22.98 -4.12
CA GLU A 270 24.01 -21.96 -3.35
C GLU A 270 23.71 -20.67 -4.14
N LYS A 271 23.82 -20.70 -5.46
CA LYS A 271 23.66 -19.51 -6.32
C LYS A 271 22.29 -18.83 -6.24
N TYR A 272 21.25 -19.55 -5.83
CA TYR A 272 19.88 -19.05 -5.74
C TYR A 272 19.32 -19.09 -4.33
N THR A 273 20.14 -19.44 -3.33
CA THR A 273 19.74 -19.44 -1.93
C THR A 273 20.32 -18.25 -1.20
N ASP A 274 19.92 -18.06 0.03
CA ASP A 274 20.46 -17.06 0.95
C ASP A 274 21.47 -17.62 1.95
N ALA A 275 22.06 -18.79 1.66
CA ALA A 275 23.10 -19.35 2.50
C ALA A 275 24.18 -18.31 2.85
N ALA A 276 24.65 -18.31 4.10
CA ALA A 276 25.62 -17.34 4.60
C ALA A 276 26.85 -17.22 3.69
N PRO A 277 27.42 -16.02 3.51
CA PRO A 277 28.64 -15.84 2.76
C PRO A 277 29.82 -16.51 3.46
N GLY A 278 30.61 -17.27 2.72
CA GLY A 278 31.75 -18.03 3.26
C GLY A 278 32.53 -18.73 2.17
N PRO A 279 33.57 -19.53 2.54
CA PRO A 279 34.33 -20.30 1.57
C PRO A 279 33.42 -21.23 0.73
N GLY A 280 33.35 -21.01 -0.57
CA GLY A 280 32.48 -21.74 -1.51
C GLY A 280 31.11 -21.10 -1.71
N THR A 281 30.71 -20.11 -0.90
CA THR A 281 29.42 -19.43 -0.98
C THR A 281 29.53 -17.91 -1.09
N TYR A 282 30.74 -17.37 -1.26
CA TYR A 282 30.95 -15.94 -1.50
C TYR A 282 30.29 -15.47 -2.80
N VAL A 283 29.86 -14.19 -2.85
CA VAL A 283 29.55 -13.52 -4.12
C VAL A 283 30.85 -13.21 -4.86
N MET A 284 30.79 -13.15 -6.18
CA MET A 284 31.97 -12.83 -6.99
C MET A 284 32.26 -11.33 -6.98
N ALA A 285 33.56 -10.98 -6.94
CA ALA A 285 33.96 -9.61 -7.24
C ALA A 285 33.69 -9.29 -8.71
N HIS A 286 33.29 -8.06 -9.01
CA HIS A 286 33.14 -7.61 -10.39
C HIS A 286 34.50 -7.22 -10.99
N TYR A 287 34.86 -7.85 -12.11
CA TYR A 287 36.06 -7.53 -12.86
C TYR A 287 35.70 -6.78 -14.16
N THR A 288 36.19 -5.55 -14.29
CA THR A 288 35.86 -4.65 -15.39
C THR A 288 37.08 -4.26 -16.24
N ARG A 289 36.83 -3.85 -17.47
CA ARG A 289 37.90 -3.33 -18.36
C ARG A 289 38.31 -1.91 -17.97
N ASP A 290 37.31 -1.11 -17.56
CA ASP A 290 37.54 0.26 -17.18
C ASP A 290 38.21 0.28 -15.81
N SER A 291 39.27 1.05 -15.69
CA SER A 291 40.11 1.08 -14.49
C SER A 291 40.58 2.48 -14.19
N THR A 292 40.80 2.72 -12.88
CA THR A 292 41.39 3.95 -12.35
C THR A 292 42.68 3.61 -11.59
N GLY A 293 43.48 4.62 -11.26
CA GLY A 293 44.74 4.41 -10.58
C GLY A 293 45.85 3.91 -11.48
N SER A 294 47.03 3.64 -10.91
CA SER A 294 48.19 3.13 -11.60
C SER A 294 49.02 2.19 -10.69
N GLY A 295 49.81 1.31 -11.26
CA GLY A 295 50.64 0.38 -10.48
C GLY A 295 49.79 -0.53 -9.58
N SER A 296 50.18 -0.63 -8.33
CA SER A 296 49.49 -1.42 -7.30
C SER A 296 48.10 -0.91 -6.95
N ASP A 297 47.83 0.36 -7.22
CA ASP A 297 46.56 1.03 -6.87
C ASP A 297 45.56 0.98 -8.01
N LYS A 298 45.91 0.32 -9.13
CA LYS A 298 45.01 0.17 -10.28
C LYS A 298 43.86 -0.75 -9.94
N LYS A 299 42.64 -0.23 -10.02
CA LYS A 299 41.40 -0.97 -9.75
C LYS A 299 40.34 -0.73 -10.82
N GLY A 300 39.46 -1.72 -10.99
CA GLY A 300 38.31 -1.61 -11.86
C GLY A 300 37.30 -0.56 -11.38
N VAL A 301 36.56 -0.03 -12.32
CA VAL A 301 35.48 0.94 -12.03
C VAL A 301 34.15 0.18 -11.93
N CYS A 302 33.44 0.36 -10.83
CA CYS A 302 32.04 -0.07 -10.71
C CYS A 302 31.18 0.56 -11.81
N LYS A 303 30.18 -0.16 -12.30
CA LYS A 303 29.28 0.34 -13.34
C LYS A 303 28.07 1.04 -12.76
N ILE A 304 27.69 0.65 -11.55
CA ILE A 304 26.71 1.43 -10.78
C ILE A 304 27.33 2.77 -10.38
N PRO A 305 26.61 3.88 -10.47
CA PRO A 305 27.07 5.17 -9.95
C PRO A 305 27.49 5.11 -8.46
N SER A 306 28.35 6.04 -8.04
CA SER A 306 28.82 6.06 -6.65
C SER A 306 27.71 6.36 -5.64
N SER A 307 26.66 7.03 -6.06
CA SER A 307 25.46 7.28 -5.25
C SER A 307 24.56 6.05 -5.06
N GLY A 308 24.80 4.97 -5.80
CA GLY A 308 24.03 3.73 -5.70
C GLY A 308 24.59 2.72 -4.71
N GLU A 309 25.15 3.14 -3.59
CA GLU A 309 25.56 2.23 -2.52
C GLU A 309 24.34 1.65 -1.80
N LEU A 310 24.37 0.34 -1.53
CA LEU A 310 23.33 -0.35 -0.78
C LEU A 310 23.24 0.20 0.64
N VAL A 311 22.02 0.53 1.06
CA VAL A 311 21.72 0.93 2.44
C VAL A 311 21.07 -0.25 3.16
N PRO A 312 21.68 -0.79 4.22
CA PRO A 312 21.06 -1.83 5.04
C PRO A 312 19.82 -1.27 5.75
N MET A 313 19.04 -2.13 6.38
CA MET A 313 17.80 -1.73 7.05
C MET A 313 18.00 -0.57 8.02
N SER A 314 17.20 0.46 7.87
CA SER A 314 17.23 1.68 8.66
C SER A 314 15.81 2.20 8.93
N ASP A 315 15.63 2.80 10.08
CA ASP A 315 14.45 3.59 10.47
C ASP A 315 14.74 5.11 10.43
N ASP A 316 15.94 5.50 10.03
CA ASP A 316 16.29 6.91 9.79
C ASP A 316 15.71 7.41 8.47
N LYS A 317 14.49 7.95 8.56
CA LYS A 317 13.73 8.48 7.43
C LYS A 317 14.50 9.55 6.64
N VAL A 318 15.24 10.41 7.35
CA VAL A 318 16.01 11.51 6.73
C VAL A 318 17.15 10.93 5.91
N SER A 319 17.95 10.04 6.49
CA SER A 319 19.08 9.38 5.81
C SER A 319 18.62 8.59 4.58
N LEU A 320 17.49 7.87 4.68
CA LEU A 320 16.91 7.13 3.56
C LEU A 320 16.48 8.06 2.42
N THR A 321 15.77 9.15 2.73
CA THR A 321 15.30 10.11 1.71
C THR A 321 16.45 10.86 1.07
N ASP A 322 17.46 11.27 1.82
CA ASP A 322 18.67 11.92 1.29
C ASP A 322 19.44 10.97 0.35
N THR A 323 19.52 9.68 0.69
CA THR A 323 20.12 8.68 -0.21
C THR A 323 19.35 8.52 -1.50
N ILE A 324 18.01 8.46 -1.41
CA ILE A 324 17.14 8.38 -2.61
C ILE A 324 17.32 9.61 -3.50
N ASP A 325 17.36 10.80 -2.93
CA ASP A 325 17.58 12.06 -3.68
C ASP A 325 18.94 12.09 -4.38
N GLY A 326 19.96 11.48 -3.75
CA GLY A 326 21.31 11.39 -4.32
C GLY A 326 21.47 10.41 -5.48
N LEU A 327 20.51 9.52 -5.73
CA LEU A 327 20.61 8.49 -6.77
C LEU A 327 20.83 9.10 -8.17
N SER A 328 21.68 8.44 -8.94
CA SER A 328 21.93 8.78 -10.34
C SER A 328 21.94 7.50 -11.19
N ALA A 329 21.57 7.61 -12.46
CA ALA A 329 21.43 6.48 -13.36
C ALA A 329 22.68 6.20 -14.19
N GLY A 330 22.97 4.93 -14.45
CA GLY A 330 24.05 4.51 -15.33
C GLY A 330 24.22 2.98 -15.38
N GLY A 331 24.94 2.52 -16.38
CA GLY A 331 25.20 1.07 -16.56
C GLY A 331 24.08 0.33 -17.27
N GLY A 332 24.18 -1.00 -17.30
CA GLY A 332 23.16 -1.89 -17.88
C GLY A 332 22.37 -2.61 -16.79
N THR A 333 21.44 -3.48 -17.19
CA THR A 333 20.41 -4.03 -16.28
C THR A 333 20.73 -5.47 -15.89
N ALA A 334 21.29 -5.66 -14.70
CA ALA A 334 21.49 -6.97 -14.05
C ALA A 334 20.45 -7.18 -12.94
N GLY A 335 19.17 -7.21 -13.29
CA GLY A 335 18.07 -7.21 -12.32
C GLY A 335 18.11 -8.38 -11.33
N HIS A 336 18.64 -9.55 -11.72
CA HIS A 336 18.87 -10.66 -10.79
C HIS A 336 19.79 -10.29 -9.61
N LEU A 337 20.72 -9.34 -9.80
CA LEU A 337 21.59 -8.86 -8.71
C LEU A 337 20.79 -8.03 -7.70
N GLY A 338 19.90 -7.14 -8.19
CA GLY A 338 19.00 -6.39 -7.32
C GLY A 338 18.10 -7.32 -6.51
N ILE A 339 17.56 -8.37 -7.14
CA ILE A 339 16.75 -9.39 -6.48
C ILE A 339 17.59 -10.17 -5.45
N ALA A 340 18.77 -10.65 -5.83
CA ALA A 340 19.64 -11.40 -4.92
C ALA A 340 20.00 -10.58 -3.68
N TRP A 341 20.38 -9.30 -3.85
CA TRP A 341 20.75 -8.46 -2.75
C TRP A 341 19.54 -7.99 -1.91
N SER A 342 18.35 -7.90 -2.51
CA SER A 342 17.11 -7.76 -1.76
C SER A 342 16.86 -8.98 -0.86
N PHE A 343 17.12 -10.18 -1.37
CA PHE A 343 17.02 -11.41 -0.60
C PHE A 343 18.04 -11.46 0.54
N TYR A 344 19.31 -11.19 0.25
CA TYR A 344 20.39 -11.22 1.25
C TYR A 344 20.22 -10.16 2.33
N THR A 345 19.68 -9.01 2.00
CA THR A 345 19.44 -7.95 2.99
C THR A 345 18.30 -8.31 3.96
N LEU A 346 17.32 -9.12 3.53
CA LEU A 346 16.23 -9.63 4.38
C LEU A 346 16.60 -10.93 5.10
N SER A 347 17.69 -11.59 4.71
CA SER A 347 18.08 -12.89 5.24
C SER A 347 18.86 -12.78 6.56
N PRO A 348 18.43 -13.52 7.60
CA PRO A 348 19.21 -13.60 8.85
C PRO A 348 20.60 -14.22 8.66
N ASP A 349 20.81 -15.04 7.63
CA ASP A 349 22.11 -15.66 7.34
C ASP A 349 23.18 -14.66 6.87
N TRP A 350 22.74 -13.46 6.46
CA TRP A 350 23.59 -12.35 6.03
C TRP A 350 23.73 -11.26 7.10
N SER A 351 23.16 -11.45 8.29
CA SER A 351 23.13 -10.46 9.37
C SER A 351 24.52 -9.98 9.77
N SER A 352 25.54 -10.84 9.68
CA SER A 352 26.92 -10.50 10.02
C SER A 352 27.54 -9.38 9.16
N LEU A 353 26.94 -9.05 8.01
CA LEU A 353 27.37 -7.94 7.15
C LEU A 353 26.90 -6.59 7.66
N TRP A 354 25.85 -6.57 8.46
CA TRP A 354 25.14 -5.34 8.81
C TRP A 354 25.38 -4.92 10.26
N PRO A 355 25.36 -3.61 10.55
CA PRO A 355 25.35 -3.11 11.92
C PRO A 355 24.20 -3.71 12.74
N GLY A 356 24.33 -3.79 14.06
CA GLY A 356 23.36 -4.47 14.92
C GLY A 356 21.91 -4.04 14.72
N ASP A 357 21.67 -2.74 14.59
CA ASP A 357 20.32 -2.21 14.39
C ASP A 357 19.77 -2.43 12.97
N SER A 358 20.63 -2.76 12.03
CA SER A 358 20.28 -3.05 10.62
C SER A 358 20.17 -4.57 10.33
N GLN A 359 20.34 -5.41 11.35
CA GLN A 359 20.27 -6.88 11.19
C GLN A 359 18.81 -7.33 11.04
N PRO A 360 18.51 -8.17 10.03
CA PRO A 360 17.18 -8.73 9.87
C PRO A 360 16.86 -9.77 10.94
N GLN A 361 15.60 -9.84 11.34
CA GLN A 361 15.12 -10.86 12.27
C GLN A 361 15.11 -12.25 11.62
N PRO A 362 15.16 -13.35 12.39
CA PRO A 362 15.00 -14.69 11.88
C PRO A 362 13.70 -14.87 11.09
N TYR A 363 13.70 -15.79 10.11
CA TYR A 363 12.47 -16.15 9.40
C TYR A 363 11.45 -16.76 10.36
N GLY A 364 10.18 -16.43 10.15
CA GLY A 364 9.08 -16.93 10.97
C GLY A 364 9.04 -16.35 12.39
N THR A 365 9.80 -15.27 12.67
CA THR A 365 9.64 -14.53 13.94
C THR A 365 8.20 -14.00 14.02
N GLU A 366 7.56 -14.26 15.17
CA GLU A 366 6.20 -13.82 15.42
C GLU A 366 6.12 -12.27 15.34
N ASN A 367 5.08 -11.77 14.70
CA ASN A 367 4.84 -10.34 14.49
C ASN A 367 5.96 -9.62 13.71
N VAL A 368 6.66 -10.32 12.81
CA VAL A 368 7.62 -9.71 11.87
C VAL A 368 7.24 -10.08 10.45
N ARG A 369 7.03 -9.07 9.60
CA ARG A 369 6.81 -9.26 8.16
C ARG A 369 8.00 -8.80 7.36
N LYS A 370 8.46 -9.69 6.46
CA LYS A 370 9.54 -9.39 5.52
C LYS A 370 8.95 -9.14 4.14
N ILE A 371 9.26 -7.99 3.56
CA ILE A 371 8.69 -7.53 2.30
C ILE A 371 9.81 -7.12 1.34
N ALA A 372 9.76 -7.61 0.11
CA ALA A 372 10.61 -7.14 -0.97
C ALA A 372 9.75 -6.41 -2.01
N ILE A 373 10.17 -5.21 -2.40
CA ILE A 373 9.58 -4.41 -3.47
C ILE A 373 10.60 -4.35 -4.60
N LEU A 374 10.32 -5.04 -5.69
CA LEU A 374 11.23 -5.22 -6.83
C LEU A 374 10.79 -4.31 -7.98
N MET A 375 11.57 -3.27 -8.30
CA MET A 375 11.23 -2.31 -9.36
C MET A 375 12.29 -2.30 -10.47
N THR A 376 11.84 -2.29 -11.73
CA THR A 376 12.68 -2.07 -12.90
C THR A 376 11.87 -1.50 -14.08
N ASP A 377 12.55 -0.75 -14.97
CA ASP A 377 11.99 -0.22 -16.22
C ASP A 377 12.43 -1.01 -17.46
N GLY A 378 13.24 -2.06 -17.31
CA GLY A 378 13.90 -2.64 -18.47
C GLY A 378 14.14 -4.14 -18.44
N GLU A 379 14.60 -4.61 -19.61
CA GLU A 379 14.96 -6.01 -19.82
C GLU A 379 16.26 -6.36 -19.09
N PHE A 380 16.29 -7.50 -18.42
CA PHE A 380 17.47 -8.03 -17.73
C PHE A 380 18.49 -8.52 -18.75
N ASN A 381 19.50 -7.72 -19.02
CA ASN A 381 20.42 -7.88 -20.14
C ASN A 381 21.90 -8.07 -19.74
N ARG A 382 22.19 -8.25 -18.45
CA ARG A 382 23.54 -8.48 -17.93
C ARG A 382 23.61 -9.74 -17.09
N GLN A 383 24.62 -10.55 -17.33
CA GLN A 383 25.00 -11.75 -16.57
C GLN A 383 26.53 -11.95 -16.65
N TYR A 384 27.07 -12.84 -15.83
CA TYR A 384 28.51 -12.96 -15.60
C TYR A 384 29.02 -14.39 -15.84
N ASP A 385 30.31 -14.49 -16.20
CA ASP A 385 31.01 -15.75 -16.22
C ASP A 385 31.49 -16.19 -14.82
N ALA A 386 32.09 -17.36 -14.71
CA ALA A 386 32.59 -17.89 -13.43
C ALA A 386 33.72 -17.06 -12.78
N ASN A 387 34.20 -16.04 -13.47
CA ASN A 387 35.28 -15.16 -13.00
C ASN A 387 34.75 -13.76 -12.61
N GLY A 388 33.42 -13.54 -12.62
CA GLY A 388 32.84 -12.22 -12.34
C GLY A 388 33.05 -11.19 -13.45
N ILE A 389 33.26 -11.66 -14.69
CA ILE A 389 33.40 -10.82 -15.87
C ILE A 389 32.08 -10.86 -16.66
N LYS A 390 31.59 -9.71 -17.07
CA LYS A 390 30.37 -9.59 -17.85
C LYS A 390 30.45 -10.44 -19.16
N THR A 391 29.47 -11.31 -19.36
CA THR A 391 29.37 -12.11 -20.61
C THR A 391 29.00 -11.21 -21.80
N GLY A 392 29.27 -11.70 -23.01
CA GLY A 392 29.06 -10.93 -24.25
C GLY A 392 30.09 -9.84 -24.52
N SER A 393 30.99 -9.53 -23.56
CA SER A 393 32.21 -8.77 -23.84
C SER A 393 33.22 -9.72 -24.53
N THR A 394 33.97 -9.20 -25.48
CA THR A 394 34.95 -9.98 -26.17
C THR A 394 35.96 -10.63 -25.21
N GLY A 395 36.01 -11.95 -25.15
CA GLY A 395 36.90 -12.72 -24.29
C GLY A 395 36.33 -13.13 -22.94
N ALA A 396 35.09 -12.77 -22.62
CA ALA A 396 34.37 -13.31 -21.46
C ALA A 396 33.88 -14.75 -21.79
N GLY A 397 33.81 -15.59 -20.77
CA GLY A 397 33.22 -16.92 -20.85
C GLY A 397 31.72 -16.92 -21.07
N SER A 398 31.10 -18.08 -21.02
CA SER A 398 29.63 -18.22 -20.99
C SER A 398 29.09 -17.87 -19.60
N ALA A 399 27.81 -17.45 -19.53
CA ALA A 399 27.14 -17.21 -18.29
C ALA A 399 27.15 -18.45 -17.38
N ALA A 400 27.73 -18.31 -16.19
CA ALA A 400 27.92 -19.45 -15.28
C ALA A 400 26.57 -19.97 -14.73
N ASN A 401 25.62 -19.08 -14.54
CA ASN A 401 24.30 -19.35 -13.93
C ASN A 401 23.15 -19.24 -14.95
N GLY A 402 23.42 -19.06 -16.24
CA GLY A 402 22.41 -18.80 -17.25
C GLY A 402 22.07 -17.32 -17.41
N SER A 403 20.90 -17.03 -18.00
CA SER A 403 20.48 -15.65 -18.25
C SER A 403 20.06 -14.95 -16.94
N SER A 404 20.18 -13.62 -16.95
CA SER A 404 19.72 -12.78 -15.84
C SER A 404 18.26 -13.05 -15.45
N THR A 405 17.37 -13.22 -16.43
CA THR A 405 15.95 -13.58 -16.20
C THR A 405 15.76 -14.95 -15.56
N THR A 406 16.54 -15.95 -15.95
CA THR A 406 16.47 -17.29 -15.33
C THR A 406 16.89 -17.23 -13.87
N GLN A 407 17.97 -16.53 -13.57
CA GLN A 407 18.46 -16.32 -12.21
C GLN A 407 17.45 -15.54 -11.37
N ALA A 408 16.88 -14.47 -11.92
CA ALA A 408 15.87 -13.64 -11.25
C ALA A 408 14.66 -14.46 -10.77
N ARG A 409 14.10 -15.29 -11.66
CA ARG A 409 12.94 -16.14 -11.31
C ARG A 409 13.27 -17.15 -10.21
N ALA A 410 14.42 -17.82 -10.29
CA ALA A 410 14.86 -18.77 -9.27
C ALA A 410 15.07 -18.09 -7.90
N LEU A 411 15.65 -16.90 -7.87
CA LEU A 411 15.81 -16.11 -6.64
C LEU A 411 14.47 -15.67 -6.05
N CYS A 412 13.52 -15.25 -6.90
CA CYS A 412 12.17 -14.88 -6.43
C CYS A 412 11.43 -16.10 -5.83
N GLU A 413 11.57 -17.28 -6.42
CA GLU A 413 11.00 -18.51 -5.86
C GLU A 413 11.60 -18.83 -4.49
N SER A 414 12.92 -18.69 -4.35
CA SER A 414 13.62 -18.91 -3.08
C SER A 414 13.18 -17.90 -2.02
N MET A 415 13.03 -16.60 -2.36
CA MET A 415 12.51 -15.58 -1.46
C MET A 415 11.10 -15.93 -0.95
N LYS A 416 10.19 -16.31 -1.85
CA LYS A 416 8.82 -16.71 -1.50
C LYS A 416 8.78 -17.96 -0.63
N ALA A 417 9.69 -18.91 -0.86
CA ALA A 417 9.80 -20.12 -0.04
C ALA A 417 10.22 -19.83 1.41
N GLN A 418 10.93 -18.72 1.66
CA GLN A 418 11.26 -18.22 3.01
C GLN A 418 10.14 -17.40 3.66
N GLY A 419 8.98 -17.28 3.01
CA GLY A 419 7.85 -16.50 3.52
C GLY A 419 7.97 -14.99 3.31
N ILE A 420 8.91 -14.53 2.49
CA ILE A 420 9.04 -13.11 2.11
C ILE A 420 7.91 -12.76 1.14
N THR A 421 7.14 -11.71 1.47
CA THR A 421 6.14 -11.16 0.56
C THR A 421 6.84 -10.32 -0.51
N VAL A 422 6.66 -10.69 -1.77
CA VAL A 422 7.29 -10.02 -2.91
C VAL A 422 6.25 -9.20 -3.66
N TYR A 423 6.40 -7.89 -3.66
CA TYR A 423 5.76 -6.96 -4.59
C TYR A 423 6.69 -6.72 -5.76
N SER A 424 6.17 -6.69 -6.97
CA SER A 424 6.94 -6.33 -8.15
C SER A 424 6.27 -5.21 -8.92
N VAL A 425 7.07 -4.25 -9.37
CA VAL A 425 6.64 -3.04 -10.05
C VAL A 425 7.40 -2.92 -11.37
N GLY A 426 6.68 -3.09 -12.47
CA GLY A 426 7.19 -2.79 -13.80
C GLY A 426 6.92 -1.34 -14.14
N PHE A 427 7.90 -0.64 -14.71
CA PHE A 427 7.75 0.75 -15.09
C PHE A 427 8.01 0.93 -16.60
N GLU A 428 7.02 1.40 -17.33
CA GLU A 428 7.07 1.59 -18.79
C GLU A 428 7.65 0.36 -19.55
N LEU A 429 7.22 -0.83 -19.17
CA LEU A 429 7.69 -2.07 -19.78
C LEU A 429 7.19 -2.22 -21.24
N SER A 430 7.94 -2.96 -22.06
CA SER A 430 7.64 -3.15 -23.48
C SER A 430 6.38 -3.98 -23.81
N GLY A 431 5.54 -4.25 -22.81
CA GLY A 431 4.28 -5.00 -22.93
C GLY A 431 4.32 -6.37 -22.27
N GLU A 432 3.15 -6.99 -22.15
CA GLU A 432 2.92 -8.22 -21.36
C GLU A 432 3.74 -9.44 -21.84
N THR A 433 4.16 -9.47 -23.10
CA THR A 433 4.96 -10.56 -23.67
C THR A 433 6.47 -10.38 -23.48
N SER A 434 6.90 -9.21 -22.96
CA SER A 434 8.32 -8.95 -22.71
C SER A 434 8.88 -9.85 -21.60
N GLN A 435 10.18 -10.11 -21.63
CA GLN A 435 10.83 -10.93 -20.61
C GLN A 435 10.80 -10.27 -19.23
N SER A 436 10.94 -8.95 -19.18
CA SER A 436 10.87 -8.18 -17.93
C SER A 436 9.48 -8.27 -17.30
N TYR A 437 8.41 -8.04 -18.07
CA TYR A 437 7.04 -8.18 -17.58
C TYR A 437 6.78 -9.57 -16.99
N GLN A 438 7.07 -10.61 -17.80
CA GLN A 438 6.86 -12.00 -17.37
C GLN A 438 7.72 -12.39 -16.17
N THR A 439 8.91 -11.83 -16.03
CA THR A 439 9.78 -12.09 -14.87
C THR A 439 9.25 -11.42 -13.63
N LEU A 440 8.87 -10.15 -13.69
CA LEU A 440 8.28 -9.44 -12.56
C LEU A 440 6.93 -10.04 -12.14
N TYR A 441 6.08 -10.39 -13.10
CA TYR A 441 4.80 -11.05 -12.81
C TYR A 441 4.97 -12.38 -12.07
N GLN A 442 5.98 -13.19 -12.44
CA GLN A 442 6.31 -14.46 -11.77
C GLN A 442 7.01 -14.24 -10.43
N CYS A 443 7.75 -13.14 -10.25
CA CYS A 443 8.38 -12.77 -9.00
C CYS A 443 7.37 -12.38 -7.92
N ALA A 444 6.29 -11.71 -8.28
CA ALA A 444 5.25 -11.34 -7.32
C ALA A 444 4.73 -12.56 -6.55
N THR A 445 4.37 -12.34 -5.29
CA THR A 445 3.80 -13.41 -4.43
C THR A 445 2.52 -13.97 -5.03
N ASP A 446 1.67 -13.11 -5.54
CA ASP A 446 0.48 -13.44 -6.33
C ASP A 446 0.15 -12.29 -7.29
N PRO A 447 -0.84 -12.42 -8.21
CA PRO A 447 -1.17 -11.39 -9.18
C PRO A 447 -1.56 -10.02 -8.56
N SER A 448 -2.05 -9.96 -7.33
CA SER A 448 -2.40 -8.71 -6.65
C SER A 448 -1.19 -7.94 -6.10
N HIS A 449 -0.02 -8.57 -6.12
CA HIS A 449 1.27 -8.00 -5.73
C HIS A 449 2.09 -7.53 -6.94
N PHE A 450 1.57 -7.65 -8.15
CA PHE A 450 2.20 -7.15 -9.37
C PHE A 450 1.54 -5.85 -9.83
N TYR A 451 2.35 -4.84 -10.08
CA TYR A 451 1.96 -3.54 -10.62
C TYR A 451 2.69 -3.29 -11.93
N ASN A 452 1.96 -2.82 -12.94
CA ASN A 452 2.53 -2.38 -14.21
C ASN A 452 2.19 -0.90 -14.40
N ALA A 453 3.16 -0.04 -14.14
CA ALA A 453 3.03 1.41 -14.26
C ALA A 453 3.42 1.85 -15.68
N GLU A 454 2.51 2.49 -16.39
CA GLU A 454 2.72 2.99 -17.75
C GLU A 454 3.31 4.40 -17.79
N ASP A 455 3.29 5.09 -16.64
CA ASP A 455 3.83 6.45 -16.46
C ASP A 455 4.24 6.70 -15.00
N GLY A 456 4.86 7.86 -14.74
CA GLY A 456 5.35 8.24 -13.41
C GLY A 456 4.25 8.38 -12.36
N GLU A 457 3.05 8.83 -12.73
CA GLU A 457 1.94 8.95 -11.78
C GLU A 457 1.43 7.56 -11.34
N GLN A 458 1.35 6.61 -12.28
CA GLN A 458 1.01 5.23 -11.96
C GLN A 458 2.10 4.56 -11.10
N LEU A 459 3.38 4.89 -11.33
CA LEU A 459 4.48 4.42 -10.49
C LEU A 459 4.33 4.92 -9.05
N LYS A 460 4.10 6.21 -8.84
CA LYS A 460 3.84 6.81 -7.53
C LYS A 460 2.62 6.17 -6.87
N GLN A 461 1.55 5.98 -7.64
CA GLN A 461 0.34 5.32 -7.13
C GLN A 461 0.62 3.87 -6.69
N ALA A 462 1.39 3.10 -7.46
CA ALA A 462 1.76 1.73 -7.11
C ALA A 462 2.54 1.67 -5.78
N PHE A 463 3.54 2.54 -5.60
CA PHE A 463 4.30 2.59 -4.36
C PHE A 463 3.45 3.04 -3.17
N ARG A 464 2.56 4.01 -3.35
CA ARG A 464 1.59 4.42 -2.31
C ARG A 464 0.62 3.29 -1.95
N ASP A 465 0.09 2.58 -2.93
CA ASP A 465 -0.82 1.44 -2.69
C ASP A 465 -0.13 0.32 -1.92
N ILE A 466 1.13 0.02 -2.25
CA ILE A 466 1.96 -0.94 -1.50
C ILE A 466 2.16 -0.43 -0.07
N ALA A 467 2.63 0.80 0.11
CA ALA A 467 2.86 1.38 1.43
C ALA A 467 1.61 1.36 2.30
N LEU A 468 0.46 1.69 1.74
CA LEU A 468 -0.84 1.69 2.45
C LEU A 468 -1.36 0.28 2.75
N LYS A 469 -0.99 -0.74 1.98
CA LYS A 469 -1.25 -2.15 2.32
C LYS A 469 -0.35 -2.65 3.46
N LEU A 470 0.83 -2.08 3.60
CA LEU A 470 1.77 -2.41 4.68
C LEU A 470 1.42 -1.71 5.99
N SER A 471 0.97 -0.45 5.92
CA SER A 471 0.54 0.35 7.07
C SER A 471 -0.99 0.46 7.10
N SER A 472 -1.67 -0.48 7.75
CA SER A 472 -3.14 -0.45 7.81
C SER A 472 -3.67 0.49 8.88
N LEU A 473 -4.69 1.27 8.50
CA LEU A 473 -5.56 1.98 9.45
C LEU A 473 -6.57 1.01 10.05
N TYR A 474 -6.82 1.11 11.34
CA TYR A 474 -7.95 0.42 11.98
C TYR A 474 -8.89 1.42 12.66
N LEU A 475 -10.19 1.06 12.67
CA LEU A 475 -11.18 1.77 13.47
C LEU A 475 -11.08 1.28 14.92
N SER A 476 -10.76 2.18 15.84
CA SER A 476 -10.87 1.94 17.27
C SER A 476 -12.21 2.52 17.77
N GLN A 477 -12.99 1.69 18.42
CA GLN A 477 -14.26 2.10 19.06
C GLN A 477 -14.03 2.54 20.49
#